data_23faef6f6a04959cbcd0dfe5fada450d
#
_entry.id   23faef6f6a04959cbcd0dfe5fada450d
#
_cell.length_a   1.000
_cell.length_b   1.000
_cell.length_c   1.000
_cell.angle_alpha   90.00
_cell.angle_beta   90.00
_cell.angle_gamma   90.00
#
_symmetry.space_group_name_H-M   'P 1'
#
loop_
_entity.id
_entity.type
_entity.pdbx_description
1 polymer ?
#
loop_
_entity_poly.entity_id
_entity_poly.type
_entity_poly.pdbx_seq_one_letter_code
_entity_poly.pdbx_strand_id
1 'polypeptide(L)'
;LAKLRFLDGYYLMALDGTEYFSSQQVHCSGCLEKHHRNGKVTYHHQMLGAAIVRPGCKEVIPLMPEPIVKFDGSNKNDCERNALKRFLPKFRQDHPHLRVIATLDALYANAPVIRDLQAALIPWIIRVKPDGNVFLFKQVEQLAEKGLTEEFEAVGSDEIFRRYRLAHNVPLNESNPNVRVDFLDVREPTERGSWRQFTFILDPYLGLSPRQAEQWMQAGRSRWKIENETFNTLKNQGYQFEHNFGHGQQNLSVVLAMLMMLAFLVDQTQQLGCPQFAAAWKRCISKRALWERMREIFHQFEATSMQALYQAVLSTGKPPLEVLWDS
;
A
#
# COMPACT_ATOMS: atom_id res chain seq x y z
N LEU A 1 8.97 -0.28 14.77
CA LEU A 1 7.84 0.61 14.43
C LEU A 1 8.12 2.09 14.70
N ALA A 2 8.88 2.47 15.75
CA ALA A 2 9.11 3.89 16.08
C ALA A 2 9.61 4.73 14.89
N LYS A 3 10.48 4.19 14.03
CA LYS A 3 10.97 4.85 12.81
C LYS A 3 9.88 5.17 11.78
N LEU A 4 8.73 4.50 11.85
CA LEU A 4 7.61 4.69 10.92
C LEU A 4 6.50 5.58 11.46
N ARG A 5 6.64 6.12 12.68
CA ARG A 5 5.67 7.08 13.22
C ARG A 5 5.59 8.33 12.35
N PHE A 6 4.38 8.80 12.18
CA PHE A 6 4.02 10.04 11.52
C PHE A 6 3.49 11.07 12.54
N LEU A 7 2.79 12.08 12.14
CA LEU A 7 2.26 13.14 13.02
C LEU A 7 1.46 12.58 14.22
N ASP A 8 1.64 13.21 15.38
CA ASP A 8 0.89 12.95 16.61
C ASP A 8 0.85 11.47 17.03
N GLY A 9 1.89 10.71 16.65
CA GLY A 9 2.01 9.30 17.00
C GLY A 9 1.16 8.36 16.13
N TYR A 10 0.55 8.84 15.06
CA TYR A 10 -0.09 8.00 14.05
C TYR A 10 0.92 7.32 13.15
N TYR A 11 0.49 6.21 12.54
CA TYR A 11 1.14 5.56 11.41
C TYR A 11 0.29 5.78 10.15
N LEU A 12 0.92 5.91 8.99
CA LEU A 12 0.21 5.92 7.72
C LEU A 12 0.00 4.48 7.28
N MET A 13 -1.24 4.11 7.00
CA MET A 13 -1.62 2.82 6.44
C MET A 13 -2.05 3.00 4.99
N ALA A 14 -1.17 2.61 4.07
CA ALA A 14 -1.47 2.62 2.65
C ALA A 14 -2.26 1.37 2.28
N LEU A 15 -3.33 1.54 1.50
CA LEU A 15 -4.21 0.47 1.03
C LEU A 15 -4.33 0.55 -0.49
N ASP A 16 -4.21 -0.60 -1.16
CA ASP A 16 -4.39 -0.71 -2.61
C ASP A 16 -4.64 -2.16 -3.02
N GLY A 17 -5.33 -2.35 -4.16
CA GLY A 17 -5.52 -3.66 -4.76
C GLY A 17 -4.32 -4.12 -5.59
N THR A 18 -4.06 -5.41 -5.62
CA THR A 18 -3.07 -5.99 -6.54
C THR A 18 -3.53 -7.32 -7.10
N GLU A 19 -3.33 -7.50 -8.39
CA GLU A 19 -3.43 -8.79 -9.06
C GLU A 19 -2.09 -9.52 -8.89
N TYR A 20 -2.15 -10.81 -8.52
CA TYR A 20 -0.97 -11.64 -8.37
C TYR A 20 -1.00 -12.91 -9.20
N PHE A 21 -2.06 -13.13 -9.98
CA PHE A 21 -2.18 -14.20 -10.95
C PHE A 21 -3.15 -13.80 -12.05
N SER A 22 -2.82 -14.15 -13.30
CA SER A 22 -3.68 -13.95 -14.46
C SER A 22 -3.43 -15.04 -15.51
N SER A 23 -4.49 -15.66 -16.04
CA SER A 23 -4.41 -16.67 -17.10
C SER A 23 -5.69 -16.74 -17.91
N GLN A 24 -5.60 -17.18 -19.17
CA GLN A 24 -6.75 -17.51 -20.01
C GLN A 24 -7.10 -19.01 -19.96
N GLN A 25 -6.24 -19.85 -19.41
CA GLN A 25 -6.38 -21.31 -19.43
C GLN A 25 -6.47 -21.89 -18.00
N VAL A 26 -5.57 -21.49 -17.12
CA VAL A 26 -5.50 -22.00 -15.75
C VAL A 26 -6.42 -21.21 -14.84
N HIS A 27 -7.31 -21.89 -14.11
CA HIS A 27 -8.23 -21.27 -13.18
C HIS A 27 -8.70 -22.24 -12.09
N CYS A 28 -9.31 -21.69 -11.04
CA CYS A 28 -10.03 -22.40 -9.99
C CYS A 28 -11.38 -21.73 -9.71
N SER A 29 -12.19 -22.32 -8.86
CA SER A 29 -13.51 -21.77 -8.48
C SER A 29 -13.44 -20.39 -7.79
N GLY A 30 -12.31 -20.06 -7.15
CA GLY A 30 -12.09 -18.78 -6.49
C GLY A 30 -11.56 -17.67 -7.41
N CYS A 31 -11.22 -17.98 -8.68
CA CYS A 31 -10.75 -16.95 -9.61
C CYS A 31 -11.85 -15.94 -9.94
N LEU A 32 -11.47 -14.68 -10.01
CA LEU A 32 -12.26 -13.63 -10.63
C LEU A 32 -12.22 -13.78 -12.16
N GLU A 33 -13.23 -13.30 -12.85
CA GLU A 33 -13.33 -13.40 -14.32
C GLU A 33 -13.43 -12.02 -14.96
N LYS A 34 -12.64 -11.80 -16.00
CA LYS A 34 -12.71 -10.63 -16.86
C LYS A 34 -13.13 -11.06 -18.25
N HIS A 35 -14.37 -10.72 -18.62
CA HIS A 35 -14.92 -10.99 -19.95
C HIS A 35 -14.51 -9.87 -20.91
N HIS A 36 -13.82 -10.21 -21.99
CA HIS A 36 -13.37 -9.29 -23.02
C HIS A 36 -14.39 -9.18 -24.15
N ARG A 37 -14.40 -8.06 -24.86
CA ARG A 37 -15.30 -7.82 -26.00
C ARG A 37 -15.14 -8.84 -27.14
N ASN A 38 -13.98 -9.48 -27.25
CA ASN A 38 -13.69 -10.52 -28.25
C ASN A 38 -14.11 -11.93 -27.81
N GLY A 39 -14.90 -12.08 -26.73
CA GLY A 39 -15.37 -13.34 -26.20
C GLY A 39 -14.36 -14.12 -25.34
N LYS A 40 -13.12 -13.66 -25.22
CA LYS A 40 -12.12 -14.29 -24.33
C LYS A 40 -12.43 -13.98 -22.87
N VAL A 41 -12.11 -14.92 -22.00
CA VAL A 41 -12.18 -14.75 -20.54
C VAL A 41 -10.79 -14.84 -19.98
N THR A 42 -10.43 -13.91 -19.10
CA THR A 42 -9.22 -13.96 -18.30
C THR A 42 -9.59 -14.20 -16.86
N TYR A 43 -8.99 -15.22 -16.27
CA TYR A 43 -9.13 -15.61 -14.86
C TYR A 43 -7.99 -14.99 -14.07
N HIS A 44 -8.29 -14.43 -12.90
CA HIS A 44 -7.27 -13.77 -12.10
C HIS A 44 -7.54 -13.90 -10.60
N HIS A 45 -6.47 -13.78 -9.80
CA HIS A 45 -6.54 -13.62 -8.36
C HIS A 45 -6.05 -12.23 -7.96
N GLN A 46 -6.77 -11.63 -7.02
CA GLN A 46 -6.46 -10.32 -6.47
C GLN A 46 -6.50 -10.33 -4.94
N MET A 47 -5.84 -9.37 -4.34
CA MET A 47 -5.99 -9.06 -2.92
C MET A 47 -5.95 -7.54 -2.69
N LEU A 48 -6.61 -7.09 -1.65
CA LEU A 48 -6.38 -5.79 -1.05
C LEU A 48 -5.18 -5.92 -0.13
N GLY A 49 -4.08 -5.28 -0.48
CA GLY A 49 -2.91 -5.15 0.38
C GLY A 49 -3.03 -3.95 1.30
N ALA A 50 -2.38 -4.05 2.45
CA ALA A 50 -2.22 -2.97 3.40
C ALA A 50 -0.79 -2.94 3.91
N ALA A 51 -0.21 -1.75 4.08
CA ALA A 51 1.13 -1.59 4.62
C ALA A 51 1.27 -0.31 5.44
N ILE A 52 2.01 -0.39 6.54
CA ILE A 52 2.46 0.81 7.24
C ILE A 52 3.61 1.42 6.44
N VAL A 53 3.45 2.67 6.10
CA VAL A 53 4.39 3.45 5.28
C VAL A 53 4.77 4.76 5.98
N ARG A 54 5.87 5.39 5.51
CA ARG A 54 6.26 6.72 5.95
C ARG A 54 6.90 7.50 4.79
N PRO A 55 6.61 8.81 4.61
CA PRO A 55 7.37 9.66 3.73
C PRO A 55 8.88 9.59 4.03
N GLY A 56 9.72 9.53 2.99
CA GLY A 56 11.17 9.45 3.16
C GLY A 56 11.75 8.09 3.59
N CYS A 57 10.92 7.10 3.97
CA CYS A 57 11.34 5.76 4.35
C CYS A 57 11.03 4.76 3.22
N LYS A 58 12.00 3.94 2.82
CA LYS A 58 11.80 2.87 1.82
C LYS A 58 11.19 1.62 2.41
N GLU A 59 11.52 1.33 3.67
CA GLU A 59 10.96 0.19 4.37
C GLU A 59 9.47 0.39 4.62
N VAL A 60 8.73 -0.70 4.51
CA VAL A 60 7.30 -0.77 4.77
C VAL A 60 7.00 -1.95 5.71
N ILE A 61 5.93 -1.91 6.46
CA ILE A 61 5.48 -3.06 7.24
C ILE A 61 4.16 -3.55 6.63
N PRO A 62 4.19 -4.62 5.83
CA PRO A 62 2.96 -5.20 5.31
C PRO A 62 2.09 -5.72 6.45
N LEU A 63 0.79 -5.54 6.31
CA LEU A 63 -0.24 -6.07 7.19
C LEU A 63 -0.91 -7.26 6.51
N MET A 64 -1.74 -7.99 7.25
CA MET A 64 -2.52 -9.09 6.69
C MET A 64 -3.36 -8.60 5.50
N PRO A 65 -3.19 -9.14 4.29
CA PRO A 65 -4.00 -8.74 3.15
C PRO A 65 -5.40 -9.34 3.22
N GLU A 66 -6.37 -8.73 2.53
CA GLU A 66 -7.70 -9.29 2.37
C GLU A 66 -7.88 -9.84 0.95
N PRO A 67 -8.14 -11.14 0.76
CA PRO A 67 -8.37 -11.73 -0.55
C PRO A 67 -9.61 -11.16 -1.23
N ILE A 68 -9.52 -10.99 -2.55
CA ILE A 68 -10.65 -10.63 -3.42
C ILE A 68 -10.93 -11.86 -4.28
N VAL A 69 -11.97 -12.59 -3.93
CA VAL A 69 -12.33 -13.88 -4.55
C VAL A 69 -13.83 -13.94 -4.82
N LYS A 70 -14.25 -14.84 -5.68
CA LYS A 70 -15.70 -15.14 -5.80
C LYS A 70 -16.19 -15.74 -4.49
N PHE A 71 -17.28 -15.19 -3.96
CA PHE A 71 -17.95 -15.71 -2.77
C PHE A 71 -19.15 -16.59 -3.16
N ASP A 72 -19.31 -17.67 -2.41
CA ASP A 72 -20.43 -18.61 -2.31
C ASP A 72 -21.58 -18.42 -3.32
N GLY A 73 -21.49 -19.12 -4.47
CA GLY A 73 -22.57 -19.17 -5.44
C GLY A 73 -22.90 -17.86 -6.17
N SER A 74 -22.15 -16.78 -5.91
CA SER A 74 -22.31 -15.50 -6.59
C SER A 74 -21.59 -15.57 -7.95
N ASN A 75 -22.32 -15.31 -9.03
CA ASN A 75 -21.74 -15.14 -10.39
C ASN A 75 -21.02 -13.81 -10.57
N LYS A 76 -20.95 -12.97 -9.54
CA LYS A 76 -20.33 -11.67 -9.59
C LYS A 76 -18.93 -11.73 -8.96
N ASN A 77 -17.98 -11.07 -9.63
CA ASN A 77 -16.69 -10.80 -9.03
C ASN A 77 -16.86 -9.91 -7.80
N ASP A 78 -16.05 -10.16 -6.79
CA ASP A 78 -15.85 -9.25 -5.68
C ASP A 78 -14.99 -8.04 -6.12
N CYS A 79 -14.83 -7.05 -5.27
CA CYS A 79 -14.06 -5.84 -5.58
C CYS A 79 -13.29 -5.33 -4.35
N GLU A 80 -12.31 -4.46 -4.61
CA GLU A 80 -11.47 -3.85 -3.59
C GLU A 80 -12.26 -3.13 -2.48
N ARG A 81 -13.39 -2.48 -2.81
CA ARG A 81 -14.22 -1.79 -1.81
C ARG A 81 -14.89 -2.76 -0.85
N ASN A 82 -15.35 -3.90 -1.34
CA ASN A 82 -15.91 -4.97 -0.49
C ASN A 82 -14.79 -5.60 0.37
N ALA A 83 -13.61 -5.81 -0.20
CA ALA A 83 -12.45 -6.28 0.55
C ALA A 83 -12.07 -5.29 1.65
N LEU A 84 -12.07 -3.99 1.39
CA LEU A 84 -11.82 -2.97 2.42
C LEU A 84 -12.84 -3.06 3.56
N LYS A 85 -14.12 -3.21 3.23
CA LYS A 85 -15.20 -3.36 4.23
C LYS A 85 -14.99 -4.57 5.15
N ARG A 86 -14.42 -5.68 4.65
CA ARG A 86 -14.05 -6.85 5.46
C ARG A 86 -12.73 -6.65 6.22
N PHE A 87 -11.78 -5.98 5.60
CA PHE A 87 -10.45 -5.71 6.19
C PHE A 87 -10.54 -4.85 7.44
N LEU A 88 -11.32 -3.76 7.42
CA LEU A 88 -11.35 -2.77 8.50
C LEU A 88 -11.71 -3.37 9.88
N PRO A 89 -12.78 -4.17 10.05
CA PRO A 89 -13.10 -4.76 11.35
C PRO A 89 -12.05 -5.79 11.80
N LYS A 90 -11.51 -6.61 10.88
CA LYS A 90 -10.43 -7.55 11.19
C LYS A 90 -9.18 -6.79 11.66
N PHE A 91 -8.80 -5.73 10.95
CA PHE A 91 -7.67 -4.89 11.34
C PHE A 91 -7.85 -4.31 12.74
N ARG A 92 -9.04 -3.83 13.10
CA ARG A 92 -9.32 -3.32 14.44
C ARG A 92 -9.31 -4.39 15.51
N GLN A 93 -9.78 -5.59 15.20
CA GLN A 93 -9.70 -6.74 16.09
C GLN A 93 -8.24 -7.13 16.39
N ASP A 94 -7.41 -7.21 15.35
CA ASP A 94 -6.01 -7.63 15.47
C ASP A 94 -5.12 -6.52 16.06
N HIS A 95 -5.47 -5.25 15.82
CA HIS A 95 -4.68 -4.08 16.21
C HIS A 95 -5.52 -3.00 16.90
N PRO A 96 -6.14 -3.30 18.07
CA PRO A 96 -7.10 -2.40 18.71
C PRO A 96 -6.51 -1.05 19.12
N HIS A 97 -5.21 -0.99 19.42
CA HIS A 97 -4.52 0.21 19.91
C HIS A 97 -3.62 0.88 18.86
N LEU A 98 -3.51 0.33 17.66
CA LEU A 98 -2.67 0.91 16.61
C LEU A 98 -3.36 2.12 15.98
N ARG A 99 -2.83 3.30 16.25
CA ARG A 99 -3.34 4.55 15.69
C ARG A 99 -2.85 4.71 14.25
N VAL A 100 -3.76 4.60 13.30
CA VAL A 100 -3.43 4.72 11.86
C VAL A 100 -4.27 5.79 11.18
N ILE A 101 -3.71 6.38 10.13
CA ILE A 101 -4.41 7.18 9.13
C ILE A 101 -4.37 6.39 7.84
N ALA A 102 -5.53 6.05 7.27
CA ALA A 102 -5.61 5.36 5.99
C ALA A 102 -5.28 6.31 4.84
N THR A 103 -4.39 5.89 3.94
CA THR A 103 -4.10 6.61 2.70
C THR A 103 -4.56 5.79 1.50
N LEU A 104 -5.47 6.36 0.70
CA LEU A 104 -6.22 5.65 -0.33
C LEU A 104 -6.20 6.40 -1.67
N ASP A 105 -6.46 5.69 -2.75
CA ASP A 105 -6.60 6.28 -4.08
C ASP A 105 -8.01 6.82 -4.36
N ALA A 106 -8.23 7.35 -5.55
CA ALA A 106 -9.49 7.98 -5.95
C ALA A 106 -10.68 6.99 -6.07
N LEU A 107 -10.44 5.69 -6.18
CA LEU A 107 -11.50 4.67 -6.19
C LEU A 107 -12.30 4.67 -4.89
N TYR A 108 -11.66 5.03 -3.79
CA TYR A 108 -12.23 5.04 -2.45
C TYR A 108 -12.88 6.38 -2.06
N ALA A 109 -12.84 7.41 -2.92
CA ALA A 109 -13.44 8.72 -2.66
C ALA A 109 -14.98 8.68 -2.80
N ASN A 110 -15.64 7.92 -1.94
CA ASN A 110 -17.10 7.77 -1.94
C ASN A 110 -17.66 7.62 -0.52
N ALA A 111 -18.92 7.99 -0.34
CA ALA A 111 -19.57 8.04 0.98
C ALA A 111 -19.63 6.70 1.73
N PRO A 112 -19.92 5.54 1.09
CA PRO A 112 -19.88 4.24 1.77
C PRO A 112 -18.51 3.95 2.39
N VAL A 113 -17.42 4.13 1.67
CA VAL A 113 -16.05 3.91 2.18
C VAL A 113 -15.73 4.83 3.34
N ILE A 114 -16.06 6.12 3.24
CA ILE A 114 -15.84 7.08 4.34
C ILE A 114 -16.59 6.65 5.59
N ARG A 115 -17.85 6.20 5.47
CA ARG A 115 -18.62 5.70 6.62
C ARG A 115 -18.01 4.43 7.22
N ASP A 116 -17.50 3.50 6.40
CA ASP A 116 -16.84 2.29 6.87
C ASP A 116 -15.55 2.64 7.65
N LEU A 117 -14.76 3.62 7.18
CA LEU A 117 -13.57 4.13 7.88
C LEU A 117 -13.93 4.83 9.19
N GLN A 118 -14.98 5.66 9.19
CA GLN A 118 -15.49 6.31 10.40
C GLN A 118 -15.98 5.30 11.44
N ALA A 119 -16.72 4.26 11.01
CA ALA A 119 -17.17 3.18 11.88
C ALA A 119 -16.00 2.40 12.50
N ALA A 120 -14.89 2.27 11.77
CA ALA A 120 -13.65 1.65 12.26
C ALA A 120 -12.79 2.62 13.09
N LEU A 121 -13.20 3.87 13.28
CA LEU A 121 -12.41 4.92 13.95
C LEU A 121 -11.02 5.09 13.33
N ILE A 122 -10.94 5.08 12.01
CA ILE A 122 -9.71 5.27 11.22
C ILE A 122 -9.83 6.58 10.44
N PRO A 123 -9.10 7.65 10.83
CA PRO A 123 -8.96 8.85 10.02
C PRO A 123 -8.34 8.53 8.66
N TRP A 124 -8.60 9.35 7.66
CA TRP A 124 -8.21 9.01 6.28
C TRP A 124 -7.77 10.22 5.46
N ILE A 125 -6.95 9.94 4.45
CA ILE A 125 -6.55 10.84 3.37
C ILE A 125 -6.81 10.09 2.06
N ILE A 126 -7.67 10.62 1.19
CA ILE A 126 -8.04 9.99 -0.07
C ILE A 126 -7.68 10.93 -1.22
N ARG A 127 -6.99 10.42 -2.22
CA ARG A 127 -6.75 11.15 -3.45
C ARG A 127 -8.07 11.40 -4.17
N VAL A 128 -8.22 12.58 -4.77
CA VAL A 128 -9.36 12.91 -5.64
C VAL A 128 -8.86 13.42 -6.99
N LYS A 129 -9.71 13.34 -8.01
CA LYS A 129 -9.41 13.83 -9.36
C LYS A 129 -10.59 14.65 -9.87
N PRO A 130 -10.33 15.74 -10.65
CA PRO A 130 -11.41 16.60 -11.16
C PRO A 130 -12.47 15.85 -11.97
N ASP A 131 -12.05 14.91 -12.82
CA ASP A 131 -12.93 14.10 -13.67
C ASP A 131 -13.79 13.09 -12.91
N GLY A 132 -13.30 12.59 -11.77
CA GLY A 132 -14.01 11.63 -10.90
C GLY A 132 -14.85 12.29 -9.80
N ASN A 133 -14.59 13.54 -9.44
CA ASN A 133 -15.22 14.23 -8.30
C ASN A 133 -15.73 15.63 -8.68
N VAL A 134 -16.38 15.76 -9.84
CA VAL A 134 -16.80 17.06 -10.45
C VAL A 134 -17.57 17.95 -9.47
N PHE A 135 -18.52 17.40 -8.72
CA PHE A 135 -19.29 18.15 -7.74
C PHE A 135 -18.39 18.76 -6.66
N LEU A 136 -17.50 17.98 -6.07
CA LEU A 136 -16.57 18.43 -5.03
C LEU A 136 -15.71 19.60 -5.52
N PHE A 137 -15.11 19.47 -6.70
CA PHE A 137 -14.27 20.52 -7.27
C PHE A 137 -15.07 21.79 -7.57
N LYS A 138 -16.32 21.67 -8.06
CA LYS A 138 -17.22 22.81 -8.24
C LYS A 138 -17.54 23.52 -6.92
N GLN A 139 -17.76 22.76 -5.83
CA GLN A 139 -17.98 23.35 -4.51
C GLN A 139 -16.74 24.11 -4.01
N VAL A 140 -15.55 23.56 -4.20
CA VAL A 140 -14.29 24.21 -3.83
C VAL A 140 -14.08 25.52 -4.60
N GLU A 141 -14.35 25.55 -5.92
CA GLU A 141 -14.24 26.78 -6.71
C GLU A 141 -15.27 27.83 -6.26
N GLN A 142 -16.50 27.44 -5.95
CA GLN A 142 -17.50 28.35 -5.38
C GLN A 142 -17.09 28.96 -4.02
N LEU A 143 -16.37 28.15 -3.19
CA LEU A 143 -15.80 28.66 -1.94
C LEU A 143 -14.64 29.62 -2.20
N ALA A 144 -13.81 29.36 -3.20
CA ALA A 144 -12.72 30.25 -3.59
C ALA A 144 -13.22 31.60 -4.12
N GLU A 145 -14.26 31.60 -4.97
CA GLU A 145 -14.91 32.80 -5.46
C GLU A 145 -15.48 33.70 -4.33
N LYS A 146 -15.87 33.06 -3.21
CA LYS A 146 -16.37 33.75 -2.01
C LYS A 146 -15.27 34.13 -1.02
N GLY A 147 -14.00 33.85 -1.31
CA GLY A 147 -12.89 34.07 -0.40
C GLY A 147 -12.91 33.20 0.86
N LEU A 148 -13.55 32.00 0.76
CA LEU A 148 -13.70 31.04 1.86
C LEU A 148 -12.71 29.87 1.76
N THR A 149 -11.65 30.01 0.96
CA THR A 149 -10.52 29.10 0.89
C THR A 149 -9.27 29.77 1.46
N GLU A 150 -8.36 28.98 2.02
CA GLU A 150 -7.04 29.48 2.41
C GLU A 150 -6.05 29.18 1.29
N GLU A 151 -5.47 30.22 0.69
CA GLU A 151 -4.48 30.08 -0.38
C GLU A 151 -3.15 30.70 0.07
N PHE A 152 -2.06 29.96 -0.13
CA PHE A 152 -0.73 30.42 0.21
C PHE A 152 0.34 29.73 -0.62
N GLU A 153 1.55 30.30 -0.59
CA GLU A 153 2.73 29.75 -1.24
C GLU A 153 3.79 29.47 -0.17
N ALA A 154 4.51 28.37 -0.33
CA ALA A 154 5.61 28.00 0.56
C ALA A 154 6.67 27.20 -0.17
N VAL A 155 7.92 27.29 0.33
CA VAL A 155 9.00 26.39 -0.05
C VAL A 155 9.02 25.23 0.95
N GLY A 156 8.92 24.01 0.46
CA GLY A 156 8.89 22.81 1.28
C GLY A 156 10.25 22.47 1.89
N SER A 157 10.26 21.47 2.74
CA SER A 157 11.48 20.90 3.36
C SER A 157 12.43 20.27 2.33
N ASP A 158 11.96 20.00 1.14
CA ASP A 158 12.69 19.50 -0.04
C ASP A 158 13.13 20.62 -1.01
N GLU A 159 13.06 21.88 -0.56
CA GLU A 159 13.40 23.09 -1.32
C GLU A 159 12.53 23.35 -2.57
N ILE A 160 11.39 22.63 -2.71
CA ILE A 160 10.45 22.81 -3.82
C ILE A 160 9.42 23.88 -3.45
N PHE A 161 9.26 24.88 -4.33
CA PHE A 161 8.21 25.88 -4.22
C PHE A 161 6.85 25.23 -4.54
N ARG A 162 5.84 25.51 -3.71
CA ARG A 162 4.49 24.98 -3.89
C ARG A 162 3.43 26.03 -3.61
N ARG A 163 2.31 25.88 -4.32
CA ARG A 163 1.06 26.59 -4.09
C ARG A 163 0.07 25.65 -3.42
N TYR A 164 -0.58 26.16 -2.40
CA TYR A 164 -1.55 25.41 -1.60
C TYR A 164 -2.89 26.10 -1.65
N ARG A 165 -3.97 25.31 -1.73
CA ARG A 165 -5.35 25.75 -1.50
C ARG A 165 -6.01 24.76 -0.55
N LEU A 166 -6.57 25.28 0.55
CA LEU A 166 -7.31 24.53 1.54
C LEU A 166 -8.77 24.99 1.53
N ALA A 167 -9.68 24.01 1.62
CA ALA A 167 -11.10 24.28 1.86
C ALA A 167 -11.63 23.33 2.92
N HIS A 168 -12.42 23.84 3.86
CA HIS A 168 -12.90 23.10 5.01
C HIS A 168 -14.38 22.77 4.89
N ASN A 169 -14.76 21.61 5.47
CA ASN A 169 -16.16 21.23 5.60
C ASN A 169 -16.94 21.24 4.27
N VAL A 170 -16.29 20.77 3.19
CA VAL A 170 -16.87 20.70 1.85
C VAL A 170 -17.76 19.45 1.72
N PRO A 171 -18.96 19.53 1.13
CA PRO A 171 -19.77 18.34 0.87
C PRO A 171 -19.11 17.45 -0.18
N LEU A 172 -19.02 16.14 0.09
CA LEU A 172 -18.33 15.18 -0.78
C LEU A 172 -18.97 15.08 -2.16
N ASN A 173 -20.28 14.90 -2.20
CA ASN A 173 -21.06 14.81 -3.43
C ASN A 173 -22.54 15.21 -3.20
N GLU A 174 -23.26 15.39 -4.30
CA GLU A 174 -24.65 15.83 -4.27
C GLU A 174 -25.59 14.83 -3.55
N SER A 175 -25.36 13.52 -3.75
CA SER A 175 -26.18 12.46 -3.14
C SER A 175 -25.91 12.26 -1.64
N ASN A 176 -24.82 12.76 -1.11
CA ASN A 176 -24.44 12.64 0.29
C ASN A 176 -23.90 13.96 0.85
N PRO A 177 -24.74 15.01 0.92
CA PRO A 177 -24.30 16.35 1.33
C PRO A 177 -23.91 16.42 2.81
N ASN A 178 -24.31 15.43 3.61
CA ASN A 178 -23.97 15.28 5.01
C ASN A 178 -22.58 14.69 5.25
N VAL A 179 -21.96 14.07 4.24
CA VAL A 179 -20.56 13.63 4.32
C VAL A 179 -19.67 14.82 4.01
N ARG A 180 -19.02 15.34 5.05
CA ARG A 180 -18.15 16.51 4.97
C ARG A 180 -16.69 16.10 4.99
N VAL A 181 -15.90 16.82 4.21
CA VAL A 181 -14.47 16.57 4.04
C VAL A 181 -13.70 17.88 4.05
N ASP A 182 -12.44 17.83 4.45
CA ASP A 182 -11.50 18.91 4.16
C ASP A 182 -10.80 18.63 2.83
N PHE A 183 -10.47 19.67 2.07
CA PHE A 183 -9.88 19.57 0.75
C PHE A 183 -8.51 20.25 0.73
N LEU A 184 -7.53 19.56 0.16
CA LEU A 184 -6.16 20.05 -0.02
C LEU A 184 -5.77 19.93 -1.50
N ASP A 185 -5.51 21.07 -2.14
CA ASP A 185 -4.88 21.16 -3.47
C ASP A 185 -3.45 21.67 -3.32
N VAL A 186 -2.51 20.96 -3.89
CA VAL A 186 -1.09 21.31 -3.90
C VAL A 186 -0.58 21.29 -5.33
N ARG A 187 0.05 22.37 -5.75
CA ARG A 187 0.67 22.48 -7.07
C ARG A 187 2.16 22.73 -6.92
N GLU A 188 2.98 21.95 -7.61
CA GLU A 188 4.43 22.09 -7.67
C GLU A 188 4.91 22.22 -9.12
N PRO A 189 5.95 23.03 -9.40
CA PRO A 189 6.51 23.16 -10.74
C PRO A 189 7.21 21.86 -11.13
N THR A 190 7.18 21.54 -12.42
CA THR A 190 7.96 20.46 -13.00
C THR A 190 9.18 21.02 -13.72
N GLU A 191 10.20 20.21 -13.94
CA GLU A 191 11.42 20.58 -14.71
C GLU A 191 11.09 21.10 -16.12
N ARG A 192 9.92 20.73 -16.67
CA ARG A 192 9.46 21.15 -18.00
C ARG A 192 8.65 22.45 -17.98
N GLY A 193 8.59 23.17 -16.85
CA GLY A 193 7.85 24.43 -16.72
C GLY A 193 6.33 24.28 -16.59
N SER A 194 5.80 23.04 -16.56
CA SER A 194 4.39 22.78 -16.25
C SER A 194 4.17 22.64 -14.73
N TRP A 195 2.91 22.62 -14.31
CA TRP A 195 2.54 22.39 -12.92
C TRP A 195 2.01 20.98 -12.72
N ARG A 196 2.53 20.29 -11.71
CA ARG A 196 1.99 19.01 -11.21
C ARG A 196 1.03 19.30 -10.08
N GLN A 197 -0.14 18.70 -10.12
CA GLN A 197 -1.20 18.90 -9.12
C GLN A 197 -1.45 17.62 -8.31
N PHE A 198 -1.58 17.79 -7.01
CA PHE A 198 -1.97 16.75 -6.07
C PHE A 198 -3.18 17.22 -5.30
N THR A 199 -4.28 16.50 -5.39
CA THR A 199 -5.53 16.83 -4.71
C THR A 199 -5.96 15.70 -3.81
N PHE A 200 -6.32 16.06 -2.57
CA PHE A 200 -6.73 15.11 -1.53
C PHE A 200 -7.98 15.63 -0.82
N ILE A 201 -8.78 14.69 -0.34
CA ILE A 201 -9.73 14.94 0.73
C ILE A 201 -9.23 14.29 2.01
N LEU A 202 -9.46 14.95 3.12
CA LEU A 202 -9.04 14.53 4.44
C LEU A 202 -10.26 14.42 5.36
N ASP A 203 -10.14 13.53 6.33
CA ASP A 203 -11.06 13.51 7.46
C ASP A 203 -10.93 14.84 8.23
N PRO A 204 -12.02 15.59 8.42
CA PRO A 204 -11.97 16.84 9.19
C PRO A 204 -11.40 16.71 10.60
N TYR A 205 -11.47 15.50 11.17
CA TYR A 205 -10.86 15.18 12.46
C TYR A 205 -9.33 15.40 12.50
N LEU A 206 -8.65 15.33 11.35
CA LEU A 206 -7.20 15.52 11.24
C LEU A 206 -6.76 16.98 11.40
N GLY A 207 -7.68 17.94 11.32
CA GLY A 207 -7.40 19.36 11.53
C GLY A 207 -6.47 19.93 10.47
N LEU A 208 -6.90 19.91 9.20
CA LEU A 208 -6.13 20.52 8.10
C LEU A 208 -5.82 21.99 8.41
N SER A 209 -4.56 22.40 8.26
CA SER A 209 -4.11 23.78 8.46
C SER A 209 -2.90 24.10 7.58
N PRO A 210 -2.63 25.39 7.29
CA PRO A 210 -1.46 25.81 6.51
C PRO A 210 -0.13 25.27 7.07
N ARG A 211 0.01 25.19 8.38
CA ARG A 211 1.24 24.70 9.04
C ARG A 211 1.53 23.23 8.77
N GLN A 212 0.50 22.44 8.53
CA GLN A 212 0.59 20.99 8.34
C GLN A 212 0.33 20.54 6.89
N ALA A 213 -0.02 21.47 5.98
CA ALA A 213 -0.41 21.16 4.61
C ALA A 213 0.64 20.36 3.85
N GLU A 214 1.94 20.69 3.99
CA GLU A 214 3.03 19.91 3.40
C GLU A 214 3.05 18.47 3.93
N GLN A 215 2.88 18.28 5.23
CA GLN A 215 2.90 16.96 5.85
C GLN A 215 1.71 16.11 5.38
N TRP A 216 0.52 16.71 5.27
CA TRP A 216 -0.66 16.01 4.72
C TRP A 216 -0.49 15.67 3.24
N MET A 217 0.10 16.54 2.45
CA MET A 217 0.45 16.24 1.06
C MET A 217 1.44 15.08 0.97
N GLN A 218 2.49 15.07 1.79
CA GLN A 218 3.46 13.98 1.85
C GLN A 218 2.82 12.67 2.31
N ALA A 219 1.88 12.72 3.28
CA ALA A 219 1.11 11.58 3.74
C ALA A 219 0.25 10.99 2.61
N GLY A 220 -0.53 11.81 1.92
CA GLY A 220 -1.35 11.38 0.78
C GLY A 220 -0.51 10.78 -0.36
N ARG A 221 0.64 11.39 -0.66
CA ARG A 221 1.59 10.87 -1.66
C ARG A 221 2.24 9.57 -1.23
N SER A 222 2.40 9.31 0.06
CA SER A 222 3.05 8.08 0.53
C SER A 222 2.25 6.81 0.23
N ARG A 223 0.97 6.92 -0.18
CA ARG A 223 0.17 5.78 -0.66
C ARG A 223 0.89 4.97 -1.74
N TRP A 224 1.55 5.65 -2.68
CA TRP A 224 2.24 4.96 -3.77
C TRP A 224 3.33 3.97 -3.30
N LYS A 225 3.76 4.04 -2.04
CA LYS A 225 4.72 3.09 -1.49
C LYS A 225 4.19 1.67 -1.39
N ILE A 226 2.87 1.48 -1.27
CA ILE A 226 2.31 0.12 -1.33
C ILE A 226 2.50 -0.50 -2.72
N GLU A 227 2.38 0.29 -3.78
CA GLU A 227 2.64 -0.18 -5.14
C GLU A 227 4.14 -0.44 -5.35
N ASN A 228 5.00 0.53 -5.04
CA ASN A 228 6.41 0.47 -5.40
C ASN A 228 7.26 -0.33 -4.41
N GLU A 229 7.06 -0.15 -3.11
CA GLU A 229 7.90 -0.79 -2.09
C GLU A 229 7.35 -2.15 -1.64
N THR A 230 6.05 -2.43 -1.87
CA THR A 230 5.42 -3.72 -1.55
C THR A 230 5.20 -4.54 -2.81
N PHE A 231 4.23 -4.18 -3.65
CA PHE A 231 3.83 -5.02 -4.79
C PHE A 231 4.92 -5.15 -5.84
N ASN A 232 5.57 -4.07 -6.22
CA ASN A 232 6.68 -4.12 -7.18
C ASN A 232 7.87 -4.91 -6.63
N THR A 233 8.15 -4.83 -5.34
CA THR A 233 9.19 -5.64 -4.69
C THR A 233 8.85 -7.12 -4.76
N LEU A 234 7.62 -7.49 -4.41
CA LEU A 234 7.15 -8.88 -4.46
C LEU A 234 7.13 -9.46 -5.88
N LYS A 235 6.76 -8.64 -6.87
CA LYS A 235 6.69 -9.07 -8.27
C LYS A 235 8.07 -9.17 -8.93
N ASN A 236 8.96 -8.22 -8.68
CA ASN A 236 10.16 -8.01 -9.49
C ASN A 236 11.49 -8.20 -8.75
N GLN A 237 11.51 -8.36 -7.43
CA GLN A 237 12.76 -8.44 -6.65
C GLN A 237 13.01 -9.82 -6.00
N GLY A 238 12.58 -10.90 -6.66
CA GLY A 238 12.98 -12.26 -6.31
C GLY A 238 11.96 -13.08 -5.51
N TYR A 239 10.79 -12.51 -5.14
CA TYR A 239 9.72 -13.25 -4.47
C TYR A 239 8.85 -14.06 -5.43
N GLN A 240 8.87 -13.73 -6.73
CA GLN A 240 8.08 -14.41 -7.77
C GLN A 240 6.57 -14.39 -7.49
N PHE A 241 6.05 -13.24 -7.03
CA PHE A 241 4.67 -13.09 -6.56
C PHE A 241 3.61 -13.44 -7.61
N GLU A 242 3.92 -13.23 -8.90
CA GLU A 242 3.02 -13.53 -10.02
C GLU A 242 3.23 -14.96 -10.59
N HIS A 243 4.12 -15.75 -9.98
CA HIS A 243 4.32 -17.12 -10.42
C HIS A 243 3.13 -18.01 -10.03
N ASN A 244 2.68 -18.84 -10.96
CA ASN A 244 1.64 -19.82 -10.68
C ASN A 244 2.20 -21.03 -9.91
N PHE A 245 2.14 -20.96 -8.59
CA PHE A 245 2.51 -22.08 -7.70
C PHE A 245 1.41 -23.15 -7.59
N GLY A 246 0.33 -23.03 -8.37
CA GLY A 246 -0.83 -23.91 -8.35
C GLY A 246 -2.05 -23.28 -7.67
N HIS A 247 -3.21 -23.82 -7.97
CA HIS A 247 -4.49 -23.30 -7.48
C HIS A 247 -5.11 -24.19 -6.40
N GLY A 248 -4.89 -25.52 -6.50
CA GLY A 248 -5.50 -26.49 -5.59
C GLY A 248 -7.03 -26.46 -5.61
N GLN A 249 -7.63 -27.19 -4.68
CA GLN A 249 -9.08 -27.24 -4.51
C GLN A 249 -9.59 -26.36 -3.35
N GLN A 250 -8.70 -25.94 -2.44
CA GLN A 250 -9.05 -25.23 -1.20
C GLN A 250 -8.15 -23.98 -1.03
N ASN A 251 -8.32 -23.01 -1.93
CA ASN A 251 -7.67 -21.69 -1.84
C ASN A 251 -6.13 -21.71 -1.81
N LEU A 252 -5.47 -22.70 -2.39
CA LEU A 252 -4.00 -22.85 -2.35
C LEU A 252 -3.29 -21.57 -2.84
N SER A 253 -3.72 -20.99 -3.96
CA SER A 253 -3.15 -19.76 -4.51
C SER A 253 -3.23 -18.58 -3.52
N VAL A 254 -4.36 -18.43 -2.82
CA VAL A 254 -4.55 -17.39 -1.80
C VAL A 254 -3.61 -17.62 -0.62
N VAL A 255 -3.52 -18.87 -0.12
CA VAL A 255 -2.66 -19.23 1.02
C VAL A 255 -1.19 -18.95 0.69
N LEU A 256 -0.74 -19.34 -0.50
CA LEU A 256 0.65 -19.11 -0.93
C LEU A 256 0.95 -17.61 -1.07
N ALA A 257 0.03 -16.81 -1.58
CA ALA A 257 0.18 -15.35 -1.64
C ALA A 257 0.25 -14.72 -0.23
N MET A 258 -0.56 -15.20 0.72
CA MET A 258 -0.49 -14.76 2.13
C MET A 258 0.83 -15.14 2.80
N LEU A 259 1.33 -16.37 2.57
CA LEU A 259 2.64 -16.80 3.09
C LEU A 259 3.78 -15.96 2.50
N MET A 260 3.68 -15.55 1.25
CA MET A 260 4.66 -14.66 0.63
C MET A 260 4.62 -13.25 1.26
N MET A 261 3.43 -12.72 1.57
CA MET A 261 3.30 -11.47 2.31
C MET A 261 3.90 -11.58 3.72
N LEU A 262 3.74 -12.73 4.38
CA LEU A 262 4.36 -13.02 5.68
C LEU A 262 5.89 -13.08 5.58
N ALA A 263 6.44 -13.76 4.57
CA ALA A 263 7.88 -13.78 4.31
C ALA A 263 8.41 -12.35 4.08
N PHE A 264 7.70 -11.56 3.30
CA PHE A 264 8.06 -10.16 3.06
C PHE A 264 8.02 -9.32 4.36
N LEU A 265 7.06 -9.56 5.26
CA LEU A 265 7.02 -8.92 6.58
C LEU A 265 8.27 -9.24 7.39
N VAL A 266 8.69 -10.52 7.41
CA VAL A 266 9.92 -10.94 8.10
C VAL A 266 11.13 -10.20 7.52
N ASP A 267 11.26 -10.15 6.20
CA ASP A 267 12.37 -9.48 5.53
C ASP A 267 12.40 -7.97 5.80
N GLN A 268 11.25 -7.31 5.80
CA GLN A 268 11.15 -5.88 6.12
C GLN A 268 11.50 -5.60 7.58
N THR A 269 11.10 -6.46 8.52
CA THR A 269 11.46 -6.30 9.93
C THR A 269 12.96 -6.51 10.16
N GLN A 270 13.56 -7.46 9.49
CA GLN A 270 15.01 -7.68 9.53
C GLN A 270 15.79 -6.52 8.91
N GLN A 271 15.33 -6.00 7.78
CA GLN A 271 15.92 -4.81 7.14
C GLN A 271 15.89 -3.60 8.08
N LEU A 272 14.82 -3.41 8.85
CA LEU A 272 14.67 -2.31 9.80
C LEU A 272 15.54 -2.45 11.06
N GLY A 273 15.82 -3.67 11.49
CA GLY A 273 16.36 -3.92 12.83
C GLY A 273 17.54 -4.89 12.94
N CYS A 274 17.93 -5.62 11.87
CA CYS A 274 19.01 -6.61 11.94
C CYS A 274 20.32 -6.09 11.30
N PRO A 275 21.36 -5.82 12.09
CA PRO A 275 22.67 -5.39 11.55
C PRO A 275 23.31 -6.42 10.61
N GLN A 276 23.11 -7.72 10.88
CA GLN A 276 23.67 -8.80 10.06
C GLN A 276 22.98 -8.87 8.69
N PHE A 277 21.66 -8.70 8.64
CA PHE A 277 20.95 -8.54 7.37
C PHE A 277 21.51 -7.37 6.55
N ALA A 278 21.69 -6.21 7.18
CA ALA A 278 22.23 -5.03 6.51
C ALA A 278 23.65 -5.27 5.97
N ALA A 279 24.49 -5.97 6.73
CA ALA A 279 25.85 -6.34 6.31
C ALA A 279 25.82 -7.35 5.13
N ALA A 280 24.99 -8.38 5.21
CA ALA A 280 24.85 -9.39 4.14
C ALA A 280 24.32 -8.76 2.85
N TRP A 281 23.31 -7.89 2.95
CA TRP A 281 22.80 -7.13 1.80
C TRP A 281 23.87 -6.25 1.17
N LYS A 282 24.60 -5.47 1.97
CA LYS A 282 25.69 -4.62 1.48
C LYS A 282 26.73 -5.44 0.71
N ARG A 283 27.05 -6.67 1.17
CA ARG A 283 27.97 -7.58 0.48
C ARG A 283 27.45 -8.05 -0.86
N CYS A 284 26.15 -8.32 -0.96
CA CYS A 284 25.50 -8.83 -2.17
C CYS A 284 25.09 -7.75 -3.17
N ILE A 285 25.28 -6.45 -2.85
CA ILE A 285 24.97 -5.28 -3.69
C ILE A 285 23.47 -5.09 -3.92
N SER A 286 22.69 -6.16 -4.16
CA SER A 286 21.24 -6.09 -4.37
C SER A 286 20.49 -7.10 -3.49
N LYS A 287 19.21 -6.81 -3.18
CA LYS A 287 18.34 -7.75 -2.46
C LYS A 287 18.17 -9.06 -3.24
N ARG A 288 17.99 -8.97 -4.56
CA ARG A 288 17.84 -10.14 -5.42
C ARG A 288 19.06 -11.06 -5.32
N ALA A 289 20.27 -10.52 -5.40
CA ALA A 289 21.50 -11.30 -5.25
C ALA A 289 21.62 -11.92 -3.84
N LEU A 290 21.18 -11.21 -2.79
CA LEU A 290 21.09 -11.77 -1.44
C LEU A 290 20.15 -12.97 -1.38
N TRP A 291 18.94 -12.87 -1.94
CA TRP A 291 17.98 -13.97 -1.97
C TRP A 291 18.46 -15.17 -2.78
N GLU A 292 19.09 -14.95 -3.92
CA GLU A 292 19.67 -16.00 -4.75
C GLU A 292 20.75 -16.76 -3.97
N ARG A 293 21.66 -16.04 -3.31
CA ARG A 293 22.72 -16.65 -2.49
C ARG A 293 22.18 -17.38 -1.25
N MET A 294 21.18 -16.85 -0.59
CA MET A 294 20.53 -17.53 0.54
C MET A 294 19.84 -18.81 0.09
N ARG A 295 19.18 -18.83 -1.07
CA ARG A 295 18.57 -20.05 -1.65
C ARG A 295 19.62 -21.10 -1.97
N GLU A 296 20.75 -20.72 -2.56
CA GLU A 296 21.86 -21.64 -2.81
C GLU A 296 22.37 -22.31 -1.52
N ILE A 297 22.50 -21.51 -0.46
CA ILE A 297 22.89 -22.03 0.85
C ILE A 297 21.84 -23.00 1.40
N PHE A 298 20.57 -22.66 1.33
CA PHE A 298 19.48 -23.53 1.76
C PHE A 298 19.41 -24.87 1.01
N HIS A 299 19.82 -24.90 -0.27
CA HIS A 299 19.83 -26.11 -1.05
C HIS A 299 20.99 -27.05 -0.72
N GLN A 300 22.08 -26.54 -0.16
CA GLN A 300 23.32 -27.27 0.05
C GLN A 300 23.63 -27.56 1.53
N PHE A 301 23.08 -26.75 2.43
CA PHE A 301 23.46 -26.78 3.85
C PHE A 301 22.23 -26.75 4.76
N GLU A 302 22.34 -27.37 5.92
CA GLU A 302 21.35 -27.23 6.98
C GLU A 302 21.51 -25.89 7.69
N ALA A 303 20.49 -25.06 7.63
CA ALA A 303 20.48 -23.75 8.27
C ALA A 303 19.57 -23.75 9.50
N THR A 304 20.16 -23.65 10.67
CA THR A 304 19.45 -23.65 11.97
C THR A 304 18.76 -22.34 12.31
N SER A 305 19.15 -21.24 11.66
CA SER A 305 18.58 -19.89 11.89
C SER A 305 18.88 -18.94 10.74
N MET A 306 18.10 -17.84 10.66
CA MET A 306 18.39 -16.74 9.73
C MET A 306 19.75 -16.09 10.01
N GLN A 307 20.17 -16.05 11.29
CA GLN A 307 21.48 -15.54 11.67
C GLN A 307 22.61 -16.41 11.08
N ALA A 308 22.49 -17.72 11.13
CA ALA A 308 23.44 -18.65 10.54
C ALA A 308 23.56 -18.45 9.00
N LEU A 309 22.42 -18.22 8.32
CA LEU A 309 22.41 -17.87 6.90
C LEU A 309 23.15 -16.58 6.59
N TYR A 310 22.91 -15.50 7.37
CA TYR A 310 23.63 -14.23 7.14
C TYR A 310 25.13 -14.38 7.39
N GLN A 311 25.52 -15.15 8.42
CA GLN A 311 26.93 -15.46 8.68
C GLN A 311 27.55 -16.25 7.52
N ALA A 312 26.83 -17.23 6.95
CA ALA A 312 27.27 -17.95 5.77
C ALA A 312 27.45 -17.06 4.54
N VAL A 313 26.51 -16.13 4.29
CA VAL A 313 26.64 -15.11 3.23
C VAL A 313 27.85 -14.22 3.46
N LEU A 314 28.16 -13.87 4.70
CA LEU A 314 29.30 -12.99 5.06
C LEU A 314 30.65 -13.72 5.09
N SER A 315 30.68 -15.07 5.15
CA SER A 315 31.93 -15.82 5.17
C SER A 315 32.68 -15.70 3.84
N THR A 316 34.02 -15.68 3.92
CA THR A 316 34.91 -15.62 2.75
C THR A 316 35.40 -16.99 2.28
N GLY A 317 35.09 -18.03 3.05
CA GLY A 317 35.48 -19.43 2.78
C GLY A 317 34.28 -20.38 2.84
N LYS A 318 34.53 -21.61 3.27
CA LYS A 318 33.45 -22.58 3.48
C LYS A 318 32.45 -22.05 4.50
N PRO A 319 31.16 -22.05 4.21
CA PRO A 319 30.19 -21.54 5.17
C PRO A 319 30.20 -22.36 6.46
N PRO A 320 29.98 -21.75 7.63
CA PRO A 320 29.95 -22.44 8.92
C PRO A 320 28.60 -23.18 9.11
N LEU A 321 28.27 -24.05 8.19
CA LEU A 321 27.01 -24.82 8.14
C LEU A 321 27.29 -26.24 7.75
N GLU A 322 26.49 -27.18 8.23
CA GLU A 322 26.57 -28.58 7.86
C GLU A 322 25.96 -28.84 6.49
N VAL A 323 26.57 -29.73 5.72
CA VAL A 323 26.07 -30.12 4.39
C VAL A 323 24.85 -31.01 4.57
N LEU A 324 23.74 -30.70 3.88
CA LEU A 324 22.50 -31.47 3.95
C LEU A 324 22.63 -32.91 3.43
N TRP A 325 23.61 -33.16 2.53
CA TRP A 325 23.80 -34.44 1.89
C TRP A 325 25.30 -34.75 1.84
N ASP A 326 25.73 -35.71 2.64
CA ASP A 326 26.88 -36.54 2.30
C ASP A 326 26.36 -37.68 1.40
N SER A 327 26.55 -37.54 0.09
CA SER A 327 26.18 -38.56 -0.89
C SER A 327 27.24 -39.66 -0.95
#